data_8a0abff1b41d83e1a6f333d45eee1528
#
_entry.id   8a0abff1b41d83e1a6f333d45eee1528
#
_cell.length_a   1.000
_cell.length_b   1.000
_cell.length_c   1.000
_cell.angle_alpha   90.00
_cell.angle_beta   90.00
_cell.angle_gamma   90.00
#
_symmetry.space_group_name_H-M   'P 1'
#
loop_
_entity.id
_entity.type
_entity.pdbx_description
1 polymer ?
#
loop_
_entity_poly.entity_id
_entity_poly.type
_entity_poly.pdbx_seq_one_letter_code
_entity_poly.pdbx_strand_id
1 'polypeptide(L)'
;SDLNDMGYALFAASTLLSDYPDKQLKIYNRGVGGNKVYQLRDRWELDTLAIQPDVLSILIGVNDFWHILMGNYKGSLGIYERDLQDLLHYTKEKLPNVQLVLGEPFALRGGSAIDDAKWFPEFDGYRASLKKLADEFNAIFVPYQAAFDAALKLAPARYWGADGVHPDLPGRQLMANVWLEA
;
A
#
# COMPACT_ATOMS: atom_id res chain seq x y z
N SER A 1 10.61 -11.79 -12.93
CA SER A 1 9.35 -11.08 -12.77
C SER A 1 9.22 -10.05 -13.88
N ASP A 2 8.12 -10.09 -14.59
CA ASP A 2 7.88 -9.14 -15.68
C ASP A 2 7.70 -7.74 -15.07
N LEU A 3 8.60 -6.81 -15.39
CA LEU A 3 8.56 -5.44 -14.89
C LEU A 3 7.24 -4.73 -15.25
N ASN A 4 6.57 -5.17 -16.31
CA ASN A 4 5.30 -4.61 -16.74
C ASN A 4 4.15 -4.80 -15.74
N ASP A 5 4.22 -5.82 -14.86
CA ASP A 5 3.21 -6.09 -13.84
C ASP A 5 3.52 -5.45 -12.47
N MET A 6 4.59 -4.68 -12.36
CA MET A 6 5.06 -4.14 -11.07
C MET A 6 4.28 -2.91 -10.56
N GLY A 7 3.22 -2.50 -11.22
CA GLY A 7 2.38 -1.38 -10.78
C GLY A 7 3.17 -0.07 -10.58
N TYR A 8 2.82 0.72 -9.57
CA TYR A 8 3.52 1.97 -9.25
C TYR A 8 4.99 1.75 -8.85
N ALA A 9 5.30 0.58 -8.30
CA ALA A 9 6.67 0.25 -7.87
C ALA A 9 7.67 0.27 -9.03
N LEU A 10 7.24 -0.03 -10.27
CA LEU A 10 8.09 0.09 -11.46
C LEU A 10 8.54 1.54 -11.69
N PHE A 11 7.60 2.49 -11.60
CA PHE A 11 7.91 3.91 -11.84
C PHE A 11 8.83 4.46 -10.73
N ALA A 12 8.54 4.16 -9.47
CA ALA A 12 9.41 4.54 -8.36
C ALA A 12 10.81 3.91 -8.49
N ALA A 13 10.90 2.62 -8.81
CA ALA A 13 12.15 1.93 -9.04
C ALA A 13 12.97 2.52 -10.20
N SER A 14 12.30 2.84 -11.33
CA SER A 14 12.96 3.44 -12.49
C SER A 14 13.59 4.79 -12.14
N THR A 15 12.87 5.63 -11.40
CA THR A 15 13.38 6.93 -10.94
C THR A 15 14.58 6.75 -10.00
N LEU A 16 14.45 5.91 -8.96
CA LEU A 16 15.55 5.69 -8.02
C LEU A 16 16.83 5.15 -8.69
N LEU A 17 16.69 4.18 -9.59
CA LEU A 17 17.83 3.59 -10.30
C LEU A 17 18.47 4.58 -11.28
N SER A 18 17.69 5.48 -11.87
CA SER A 18 18.18 6.55 -12.75
C SER A 18 18.92 7.64 -11.97
N ASP A 19 18.35 8.06 -10.84
CA ASP A 19 18.83 9.22 -10.10
C ASP A 19 20.02 8.88 -9.17
N TYR A 20 20.14 7.61 -8.77
CA TYR A 20 21.17 7.15 -7.82
C TYR A 20 21.98 5.95 -8.34
N PRO A 21 22.60 6.04 -9.52
CA PRO A 21 23.36 4.91 -10.11
C PRO A 21 24.56 4.49 -9.27
N ASP A 22 25.13 5.40 -8.49
CA ASP A 22 26.26 5.15 -7.59
C ASP A 22 25.88 4.32 -6.35
N LYS A 23 24.60 4.29 -5.99
CA LYS A 23 24.12 3.55 -4.81
C LYS A 23 23.95 2.06 -5.04
N GLN A 24 24.00 1.58 -6.28
CA GLN A 24 23.83 0.17 -6.64
C GLN A 24 22.59 -0.48 -6.00
N LEU A 25 21.46 0.24 -6.01
CA LEU A 25 20.22 -0.16 -5.37
C LEU A 25 19.74 -1.51 -5.91
N LYS A 26 19.28 -2.38 -5.00
CA LYS A 26 18.60 -3.64 -5.33
C LYS A 26 17.13 -3.50 -4.93
N ILE A 27 16.25 -3.53 -5.90
CA ILE A 27 14.81 -3.34 -5.68
C ILE A 27 14.07 -4.65 -5.95
N TYR A 28 13.25 -5.04 -4.97
CA TYR A 28 12.45 -6.26 -5.02
C TYR A 28 10.97 -5.89 -4.94
N ASN A 29 10.16 -6.35 -5.87
CA ASN A 29 8.71 -6.31 -5.73
C ASN A 29 8.20 -7.70 -5.34
N ARG A 30 7.55 -7.78 -4.18
CA ARG A 30 6.93 -8.98 -3.63
C ARG A 30 5.41 -8.80 -3.46
N GLY A 31 4.83 -7.76 -4.08
CA GLY A 31 3.40 -7.51 -4.06
C GLY A 31 2.63 -8.63 -4.74
N VAL A 32 1.54 -9.07 -4.10
CA VAL A 32 0.58 -10.02 -4.66
C VAL A 32 -0.81 -9.39 -4.56
N GLY A 33 -1.46 -9.19 -5.71
CA GLY A 33 -2.80 -8.63 -5.76
C GLY A 33 -3.81 -9.45 -4.95
N GLY A 34 -4.77 -8.78 -4.32
CA GLY A 34 -5.81 -9.43 -3.53
C GLY A 34 -5.42 -9.85 -2.10
N ASN A 35 -4.12 -9.72 -1.72
CA ASN A 35 -3.69 -10.11 -0.38
C ASN A 35 -4.27 -9.23 0.72
N LYS A 36 -4.50 -9.85 1.85
CA LYS A 36 -4.83 -9.31 3.17
C LYS A 36 -3.63 -9.46 4.10
N VAL A 37 -3.63 -8.80 5.26
CA VAL A 37 -2.49 -8.80 6.18
C VAL A 37 -2.04 -10.21 6.56
N TYR A 38 -2.96 -11.12 6.90
CA TYR A 38 -2.59 -12.49 7.27
C TYR A 38 -1.86 -13.23 6.14
N GLN A 39 -2.20 -12.96 4.86
CA GLN A 39 -1.52 -13.56 3.70
C GLN A 39 -0.12 -13.00 3.47
N LEU A 40 0.16 -11.75 3.89
CA LEU A 40 1.54 -11.26 3.99
C LEU A 40 2.31 -12.06 5.04
N ARG A 41 1.71 -12.28 6.22
CA ARG A 41 2.33 -13.04 7.30
C ARG A 41 2.73 -14.45 6.87
N ASP A 42 1.87 -15.14 6.12
CA ASP A 42 2.10 -16.52 5.67
C ASP A 42 3.37 -16.69 4.81
N ARG A 43 3.81 -15.63 4.12
CA ARG A 43 4.96 -15.64 3.22
C ARG A 43 6.10 -14.71 3.65
N TRP A 44 6.00 -14.09 4.83
CA TRP A 44 6.88 -13.00 5.27
C TRP A 44 8.34 -13.39 5.40
N GLU A 45 8.61 -14.62 5.84
CA GLU A 45 9.97 -15.16 5.97
C GLU A 45 10.74 -15.13 4.64
N LEU A 46 10.11 -15.63 3.57
CA LEU A 46 10.77 -15.76 2.27
C LEU A 46 10.75 -14.47 1.47
N ASP A 47 9.65 -13.75 1.53
CA ASP A 47 9.44 -12.58 0.67
C ASP A 47 10.03 -11.29 1.27
N THR A 48 10.27 -11.25 2.58
CA THR A 48 10.76 -10.07 3.28
C THR A 48 12.01 -10.35 4.10
N LEU A 49 11.93 -11.21 5.11
CA LEU A 49 13.03 -11.38 6.06
C LEU A 49 14.28 -12.00 5.43
N ALA A 50 14.13 -12.93 4.50
CA ALA A 50 15.26 -13.54 3.77
C ALA A 50 16.00 -12.55 2.86
N ILE A 51 15.33 -11.47 2.44
CA ILE A 51 15.93 -10.39 1.62
C ILE A 51 16.78 -9.45 2.49
N GLN A 52 16.43 -9.28 3.76
CA GLN A 52 17.05 -8.33 4.68
C GLN A 52 17.08 -6.89 4.13
N PRO A 53 15.90 -6.30 3.79
CA PRO A 53 15.86 -4.99 3.18
C PRO A 53 16.30 -3.88 4.14
N ASP A 54 16.97 -2.85 3.62
CA ASP A 54 17.24 -1.60 4.35
C ASP A 54 15.97 -0.74 4.44
N VAL A 55 15.15 -0.77 3.38
CA VAL A 55 13.86 -0.06 3.31
C VAL A 55 12.77 -1.07 2.92
N LEU A 56 11.70 -1.12 3.68
CA LEU A 56 10.55 -1.98 3.45
C LEU A 56 9.29 -1.16 3.27
N SER A 57 8.73 -1.19 2.07
CA SER A 57 7.45 -0.51 1.76
C SER A 57 6.30 -1.50 1.76
N ILE A 58 5.22 -1.16 2.49
CA ILE A 58 4.00 -1.97 2.61
C ILE A 58 2.80 -1.11 2.21
N LEU A 59 1.99 -1.62 1.28
CA LEU A 59 0.67 -1.08 0.94
C LEU A 59 -0.33 -2.22 1.08
N ILE A 60 -1.17 -2.16 2.11
CA ILE A 60 -2.12 -3.22 2.47
C ILE A 60 -3.36 -2.61 3.14
N GLY A 61 -4.51 -3.29 3.10
CA GLY A 61 -5.71 -2.92 3.85
C GLY A 61 -6.97 -2.78 2.99
N VAL A 62 -6.84 -2.44 1.71
CA VAL A 62 -8.02 -2.33 0.83
C VAL A 62 -8.75 -3.68 0.71
N ASN A 63 -8.03 -4.79 0.58
CA ASN A 63 -8.62 -6.11 0.47
C ASN A 63 -9.11 -6.66 1.82
N ASP A 64 -8.53 -6.23 2.93
CA ASP A 64 -9.03 -6.53 4.27
C ASP A 64 -10.42 -5.96 4.46
N PHE A 65 -10.71 -4.78 3.92
CA PHE A 65 -12.02 -4.14 3.93
C PHE A 65 -12.93 -4.65 2.80
N TRP A 66 -12.48 -4.56 1.55
CA TRP A 66 -13.33 -4.83 0.38
C TRP A 66 -13.87 -6.26 0.35
N HIS A 67 -13.06 -7.24 0.72
CA HIS A 67 -13.50 -8.64 0.77
C HIS A 67 -14.54 -8.91 1.88
N ILE A 68 -14.57 -8.09 2.94
CA ILE A 68 -15.67 -8.11 3.92
C ILE A 68 -16.96 -7.63 3.25
N LEU A 69 -16.93 -6.50 2.55
CA LEU A 69 -18.09 -6.00 1.81
C LEU A 69 -18.63 -6.99 0.78
N MET A 70 -17.74 -7.76 0.14
CA MET A 70 -18.09 -8.80 -0.82
C MET A 70 -18.61 -10.08 -0.17
N GLY A 71 -18.55 -10.21 1.16
CA GLY A 71 -19.02 -11.37 1.91
C GLY A 71 -18.12 -12.62 1.81
N ASN A 72 -16.90 -12.50 1.28
CA ASN A 72 -15.96 -13.61 1.10
C ASN A 72 -14.77 -13.60 2.07
N TYR A 73 -14.77 -12.70 3.05
CA TYR A 73 -13.81 -12.65 4.15
C TYR A 73 -14.49 -12.26 5.47
N LYS A 74 -14.16 -12.99 6.53
CA LYS A 74 -14.66 -12.75 7.89
C LYS A 74 -13.62 -11.98 8.70
N GLY A 75 -13.36 -10.76 8.32
CA GLY A 75 -12.43 -9.85 9.00
C GLY A 75 -13.16 -8.75 9.77
N SER A 76 -12.38 -7.84 10.31
CA SER A 76 -12.84 -6.58 10.91
C SER A 76 -11.68 -5.58 10.97
N LEU A 77 -11.99 -4.31 11.22
CA LEU A 77 -10.97 -3.28 11.47
C LEU A 77 -10.02 -3.69 12.61
N GLY A 78 -10.56 -4.23 13.72
CA GLY A 78 -9.73 -4.67 14.85
C GLY A 78 -8.82 -5.84 14.51
N ILE A 79 -9.24 -6.77 13.64
CA ILE A 79 -8.39 -7.85 13.13
C ILE A 79 -7.28 -7.28 12.26
N TYR A 80 -7.61 -6.39 11.32
CA TYR A 80 -6.65 -5.71 10.46
C TYR A 80 -5.57 -4.98 11.27
N GLU A 81 -5.99 -4.14 12.23
CA GLU A 81 -5.06 -3.35 13.07
C GLU A 81 -4.13 -4.27 13.87
N ARG A 82 -4.68 -5.26 14.57
CA ARG A 82 -3.89 -6.21 15.36
C ARG A 82 -2.91 -6.99 14.49
N ASP A 83 -3.38 -7.59 13.40
CA ASP A 83 -2.55 -8.45 12.55
C ASP A 83 -1.43 -7.65 11.87
N LEU A 84 -1.69 -6.40 11.49
CA LEU A 84 -0.67 -5.50 10.93
C LEU A 84 0.33 -5.07 12.01
N GLN A 85 -0.14 -4.70 13.21
CA GLN A 85 0.72 -4.34 14.33
C GLN A 85 1.66 -5.51 14.70
N ASP A 86 1.11 -6.72 14.82
CA ASP A 86 1.90 -7.93 15.10
C ASP A 86 2.95 -8.19 14.00
N LEU A 87 2.60 -7.98 12.73
CA LEU A 87 3.52 -8.12 11.61
C LEU A 87 4.66 -7.10 11.67
N LEU A 88 4.35 -5.85 12.00
CA LEU A 88 5.34 -4.78 12.13
C LEU A 88 6.27 -5.02 13.35
N HIS A 89 5.73 -5.43 14.49
CA HIS A 89 6.54 -5.83 15.66
C HIS A 89 7.49 -6.97 15.30
N TYR A 90 6.99 -8.02 14.67
CA TYR A 90 7.80 -9.14 14.23
C TYR A 90 8.90 -8.70 13.25
N THR A 91 8.56 -7.82 12.33
CA THR A 91 9.53 -7.26 11.38
C THR A 91 10.64 -6.50 12.09
N LYS A 92 10.30 -5.62 13.03
CA LYS A 92 11.29 -4.83 13.80
C LYS A 92 12.11 -5.70 14.76
N GLU A 93 11.56 -6.80 15.27
CA GLU A 93 12.34 -7.78 16.04
C GLU A 93 13.42 -8.45 15.19
N LYS A 94 13.10 -8.85 13.95
CA LYS A 94 14.03 -9.54 13.05
C LYS A 94 14.94 -8.58 12.27
N LEU A 95 14.46 -7.38 11.96
CA LEU A 95 15.13 -6.35 11.18
C LEU A 95 15.09 -5.01 11.96
N PRO A 96 15.83 -4.86 13.06
CA PRO A 96 15.70 -3.69 13.95
C PRO A 96 16.01 -2.36 13.25
N ASN A 97 16.86 -2.37 12.23
CA ASN A 97 17.31 -1.17 11.52
C ASN A 97 16.51 -0.87 10.25
N VAL A 98 15.55 -1.73 9.86
CA VAL A 98 14.77 -1.51 8.64
C VAL A 98 13.98 -0.19 8.74
N GLN A 99 14.07 0.64 7.69
CA GLN A 99 13.19 1.79 7.53
C GLN A 99 11.86 1.30 6.97
N LEU A 100 10.79 1.50 7.71
CA LEU A 100 9.43 1.18 7.26
C LEU A 100 8.84 2.35 6.48
N VAL A 101 8.17 2.03 5.37
CA VAL A 101 7.36 2.95 4.56
C VAL A 101 5.96 2.35 4.46
N LEU A 102 4.96 3.00 5.04
CA LEU A 102 3.59 2.52 5.06
C LEU A 102 2.71 3.36 4.13
N GLY A 103 2.29 2.74 3.02
CA GLY A 103 1.37 3.34 2.06
C GLY A 103 -0.07 3.28 2.55
N GLU A 104 -0.74 4.43 2.58
CA GLU A 104 -2.14 4.53 2.96
C GLU A 104 -3.02 3.72 2.00
N PRO A 105 -3.88 2.79 2.47
CA PRO A 105 -4.89 2.17 1.62
C PRO A 105 -5.87 3.26 1.15
N PHE A 106 -6.30 3.22 -0.10
CA PHE A 106 -7.10 4.27 -0.71
C PHE A 106 -8.27 3.70 -1.52
N ALA A 107 -9.26 4.55 -1.76
CA ALA A 107 -10.35 4.29 -2.67
C ALA A 107 -10.76 5.59 -3.38
N LEU A 108 -10.99 5.53 -4.70
CA LEU A 108 -11.36 6.70 -5.50
C LEU A 108 -12.89 6.81 -5.55
N ARG A 109 -13.43 7.87 -4.97
CA ARG A 109 -14.86 8.20 -5.10
C ARG A 109 -15.23 8.34 -6.57
N GLY A 110 -16.36 7.73 -6.96
CA GLY A 110 -16.80 7.69 -8.35
C GLY A 110 -16.19 6.58 -9.20
N GLY A 111 -15.35 5.72 -8.63
CA GLY A 111 -14.94 4.46 -9.25
C GLY A 111 -16.10 3.47 -9.33
N SER A 112 -16.13 2.61 -10.36
CA SER A 112 -17.27 1.73 -10.62
C SER A 112 -17.50 0.65 -9.55
N ALA A 113 -16.49 0.32 -8.75
CA ALA A 113 -16.63 -0.61 -7.62
C ALA A 113 -16.89 0.10 -6.27
N ILE A 114 -16.88 1.44 -6.25
CA ILE A 114 -17.02 2.23 -5.04
C ILE A 114 -18.48 2.70 -4.87
N ASP A 115 -19.14 2.14 -3.88
CA ASP A 115 -20.40 2.65 -3.35
C ASP A 115 -20.06 3.50 -2.11
N ASP A 116 -20.10 4.81 -2.24
CA ASP A 116 -19.69 5.74 -1.19
C ASP A 116 -20.38 5.46 0.15
N ALA A 117 -21.66 5.09 0.14
CA ALA A 117 -22.42 4.81 1.34
C ALA A 117 -21.97 3.53 2.07
N LYS A 118 -21.40 2.57 1.35
CA LYS A 118 -20.88 1.32 1.91
C LYS A 118 -19.40 1.38 2.24
N TRP A 119 -18.65 2.24 1.53
CA TRP A 119 -17.22 2.36 1.73
C TRP A 119 -16.87 3.34 2.85
N PHE A 120 -17.50 4.51 2.86
CA PHE A 120 -17.17 5.58 3.78
C PHE A 120 -18.32 5.77 4.81
N PRO A 121 -18.04 5.99 6.09
CA PRO A 121 -16.73 6.25 6.73
C PRO A 121 -15.98 4.99 7.19
N GLU A 122 -16.50 3.77 6.98
CA GLU A 122 -15.88 2.54 7.55
C GLU A 122 -14.47 2.31 7.04
N PHE A 123 -14.21 2.51 5.75
CA PHE A 123 -12.87 2.39 5.19
C PHE A 123 -11.90 3.45 5.74
N ASP A 124 -12.41 4.60 6.17
CA ASP A 124 -11.60 5.63 6.83
C ASP A 124 -10.97 5.12 8.12
N GLY A 125 -11.60 4.17 8.80
CA GLY A 125 -11.04 3.50 9.96
C GLY A 125 -9.75 2.72 9.65
N TYR A 126 -9.69 2.04 8.50
CA TYR A 126 -8.49 1.31 8.06
C TYR A 126 -7.32 2.27 7.75
N ARG A 127 -7.63 3.42 7.15
CA ARG A 127 -6.64 4.48 6.88
C ARG A 127 -6.11 5.09 8.18
N ALA A 128 -7.01 5.43 9.10
CA ALA A 128 -6.65 5.98 10.41
C ALA A 128 -5.82 4.98 11.24
N SER A 129 -6.17 3.69 11.21
CA SER A 129 -5.42 2.63 11.87
C SER A 129 -3.99 2.53 11.30
N LEU A 130 -3.82 2.55 9.97
CA LEU A 130 -2.48 2.52 9.37
C LEU A 130 -1.67 3.76 9.74
N LYS A 131 -2.28 4.95 9.74
CA LYS A 131 -1.59 6.18 10.15
C LYS A 131 -1.11 6.11 11.59
N LYS A 132 -1.95 5.60 12.51
CA LYS A 132 -1.58 5.35 13.92
C LYS A 132 -0.38 4.40 14.01
N LEU A 133 -0.39 3.30 13.27
CA LEU A 133 0.72 2.35 13.25
C LEU A 133 1.99 2.98 12.62
N ALA A 134 1.86 3.81 11.60
CA ALA A 134 3.01 4.52 11.04
C ALA A 134 3.68 5.42 12.11
N ASP A 135 2.89 6.12 12.90
CA ASP A 135 3.40 6.94 14.01
C ASP A 135 4.03 6.09 15.12
N GLU A 136 3.39 4.97 15.51
CA GLU A 136 3.88 4.05 16.53
C GLU A 136 5.24 3.46 16.18
N PHE A 137 5.43 3.05 14.92
CA PHE A 137 6.66 2.41 14.44
C PHE A 137 7.68 3.38 13.85
N ASN A 138 7.46 4.70 13.96
CA ASN A 138 8.28 5.73 13.31
C ASN A 138 8.53 5.43 11.83
N ALA A 139 7.46 5.00 11.14
CA ALA A 139 7.49 4.69 9.72
C ALA A 139 7.20 5.96 8.88
N ILE A 140 7.75 6.00 7.69
CA ILE A 140 7.35 7.00 6.69
C ILE A 140 5.92 6.68 6.27
N PHE A 141 5.01 7.65 6.39
CA PHE A 141 3.63 7.51 5.94
C PHE A 141 3.45 8.12 4.57
N VAL A 142 2.90 7.35 3.61
CA VAL A 142 2.63 7.81 2.24
C VAL A 142 1.13 8.09 2.08
N PRO A 143 0.69 9.36 1.95
CA PRO A 143 -0.71 9.76 2.02
C PRO A 143 -1.43 9.61 0.67
N TYR A 144 -1.63 8.39 0.20
CA TYR A 144 -2.22 8.14 -1.12
C TYR A 144 -3.66 8.65 -1.27
N GLN A 145 -4.49 8.55 -0.22
CA GLN A 145 -5.87 9.03 -0.32
C GLN A 145 -5.92 10.54 -0.59
N ALA A 146 -5.14 11.33 0.15
CA ALA A 146 -5.09 12.78 -0.06
C ALA A 146 -4.61 13.15 -1.47
N ALA A 147 -3.65 12.40 -2.02
CA ALA A 147 -3.18 12.59 -3.38
C ALA A 147 -4.27 12.30 -4.41
N PHE A 148 -5.01 11.19 -4.26
CA PHE A 148 -6.12 10.87 -5.15
C PHE A 148 -7.31 11.83 -4.99
N ASP A 149 -7.63 12.29 -3.78
CA ASP A 149 -8.66 13.30 -3.55
C ASP A 149 -8.32 14.64 -4.25
N ALA A 150 -7.05 15.02 -4.30
CA ALA A 150 -6.58 16.15 -5.08
C ALA A 150 -6.67 15.89 -6.59
N ALA A 151 -6.26 14.70 -7.04
CA ALA A 151 -6.29 14.30 -8.44
C ALA A 151 -7.73 14.22 -9.01
N LEU A 152 -8.70 13.79 -8.20
CA LEU A 152 -10.12 13.74 -8.59
C LEU A 152 -10.72 15.12 -8.90
N LYS A 153 -10.12 16.20 -8.42
CA LYS A 153 -10.51 17.58 -8.80
C LYS A 153 -10.05 17.95 -10.21
N LEU A 154 -9.06 17.24 -10.75
CA LEU A 154 -8.50 17.49 -12.07
C LEU A 154 -9.11 16.61 -13.15
N ALA A 155 -9.41 15.35 -12.81
CA ALA A 155 -9.99 14.38 -13.74
C ALA A 155 -10.85 13.35 -12.95
N PRO A 156 -11.88 12.76 -13.57
CA PRO A 156 -12.75 11.76 -12.91
C PRO A 156 -12.00 10.46 -12.62
N ALA A 157 -12.56 9.64 -11.68
CA ALA A 157 -11.96 8.38 -11.24
C ALA A 157 -11.53 7.45 -12.39
N ARG A 158 -12.33 7.37 -13.47
CA ARG A 158 -12.00 6.55 -14.65
C ARG A 158 -10.67 6.88 -15.33
N TYR A 159 -10.13 8.08 -15.10
CA TYR A 159 -8.82 8.47 -15.61
C TYR A 159 -7.67 7.93 -14.74
N TRP A 160 -7.89 7.85 -13.43
CA TRP A 160 -6.87 7.46 -12.45
C TRP A 160 -6.88 5.98 -12.12
N GLY A 161 -8.08 5.38 -12.09
CA GLY A 161 -8.35 3.97 -11.82
C GLY A 161 -9.84 3.73 -11.93
N ALA A 162 -10.29 3.09 -13.01
CA ALA A 162 -11.68 3.05 -13.41
C ALA A 162 -12.63 2.42 -12.37
N ASP A 163 -12.16 1.40 -11.64
CA ASP A 163 -12.94 0.77 -10.59
C ASP A 163 -12.82 1.48 -9.22
N GLY A 164 -11.84 2.36 -9.07
CA GLY A 164 -11.59 3.10 -7.85
C GLY A 164 -10.65 2.42 -6.86
N VAL A 165 -10.16 1.20 -7.18
CA VAL A 165 -9.26 0.41 -6.33
C VAL A 165 -7.94 0.09 -7.04
N HIS A 166 -8.00 -0.20 -8.34
CA HIS A 166 -6.83 -0.54 -9.14
C HIS A 166 -6.42 0.65 -10.01
N PRO A 167 -5.29 1.31 -9.71
CA PRO A 167 -4.83 2.44 -10.48
C PRO A 167 -4.46 2.08 -11.91
N ASP A 168 -4.96 2.87 -12.86
CA ASP A 168 -4.51 2.85 -14.25
C ASP A 168 -3.15 3.57 -14.39
N LEU A 169 -2.59 3.64 -15.59
CA LEU A 169 -1.25 4.20 -15.83
C LEU A 169 -1.02 5.57 -15.17
N PRO A 170 -1.94 6.57 -15.30
CA PRO A 170 -1.76 7.86 -14.62
C PRO A 170 -1.80 7.74 -13.10
N GLY A 171 -2.68 6.89 -12.55
CA GLY A 171 -2.79 6.66 -11.12
C GLY A 171 -1.53 5.99 -10.55
N ARG A 172 -0.93 5.05 -11.27
CA ARG A 172 0.34 4.42 -10.89
C ARG A 172 1.49 5.42 -10.86
N GLN A 173 1.55 6.31 -11.84
CA GLN A 173 2.55 7.39 -11.85
C GLN A 173 2.35 8.35 -10.69
N LEU A 174 1.10 8.76 -10.40
CA LEU A 174 0.78 9.59 -9.25
C LEU A 174 1.25 8.93 -7.94
N MET A 175 0.96 7.65 -7.74
CA MET A 175 1.40 6.90 -6.57
C MET A 175 2.93 6.87 -6.43
N ALA A 176 3.65 6.66 -7.54
CA ALA A 176 5.10 6.65 -7.54
C ALA A 176 5.67 8.02 -7.13
N ASN A 177 5.11 9.11 -7.65
CA ASN A 177 5.52 10.47 -7.30
C ASN A 177 5.31 10.73 -5.79
N VAL A 178 4.12 10.41 -5.26
CA VAL A 178 3.80 10.59 -3.83
C VAL A 178 4.72 9.75 -2.94
N TRP A 179 5.07 8.54 -3.37
CA TRP A 179 6.00 7.67 -2.63
C TRP A 179 7.43 8.23 -2.62
N LEU A 180 7.87 8.80 -3.73
CA LEU A 180 9.23 9.39 -3.86
C LEU A 180 9.36 10.71 -3.11
N GLU A 181 8.26 11.43 -2.89
CA GLU A 181 8.23 12.71 -2.15
C GLU A 181 8.17 12.52 -0.63
N ALA A 182 7.72 11.35 -0.17
CA ALA A 182 7.58 11.03 1.24
C ALA A 182 8.91 10.66 1.89
#